data_9b413ee1d9a9e0d0127488a0254ba27c
#
_entry.id   9b413ee1d9a9e0d0127488a0254ba27c
#
_cell.length_a   1.000
_cell.length_b   1.000
_cell.length_c   1.000
_cell.angle_alpha   90.00
_cell.angle_beta   90.00
_cell.angle_gamma   90.00
#
_symmetry.space_group_name_H-M   'P 1'
#
loop_
_entity.id
_entity.type
_entity.pdbx_description
1 polymer ?
#
loop_
_entity_poly.entity_id
_entity_poly.type
_entity_poly.pdbx_seq_one_letter_code
_entity_poly.pdbx_strand_id
1 'polypeptide(L)'
;MALIKCPECGKEISDKAKACPECGYELKQNVEATKQESFFKKNKIAVLVIGIVIIIAIVAGVCIKSIPQKSPFEKIDVTMTREQGRKALGKPDSSKKPTADIQNYIDTYNNVKFLGMNGNLEVWYYKNEKKALSHAIWEYDLDLDKSFNDYQKQIDKIIDFYTELYGTPTSEYSDYEWKDYNGTEISLDLKQYNSDTIPDCIRLWYNL
;
A
#
# COMPACT_ATOMS: atom_id res chain seq x y z
N MET A 1 -44.96 -36.91 -16.61
CA MET A 1 -45.95 -35.83 -16.43
C MET A 1 -46.97 -36.37 -15.45
N ALA A 2 -47.21 -35.67 -14.35
CA ALA A 2 -48.21 -36.06 -13.40
C ALA A 2 -49.57 -35.54 -13.84
N LEU A 3 -50.63 -36.35 -13.63
CA LEU A 3 -51.99 -35.94 -13.86
C LEU A 3 -52.69 -35.64 -12.54
N ILE A 4 -53.41 -34.55 -12.47
CA ILE A 4 -54.22 -34.14 -11.32
C ILE A 4 -55.71 -34.10 -11.70
N LYS A 5 -56.59 -34.28 -10.73
CA LYS A 5 -58.05 -34.13 -10.97
C LYS A 5 -58.45 -32.67 -10.88
N CYS A 6 -59.18 -32.17 -11.88
CA CYS A 6 -59.75 -30.83 -11.80
C CYS A 6 -60.73 -30.72 -10.63
N PRO A 7 -60.61 -29.75 -9.73
CA PRO A 7 -61.48 -29.60 -8.57
C PRO A 7 -62.93 -29.28 -8.90
N GLU A 8 -63.18 -28.72 -10.11
CA GLU A 8 -64.51 -28.36 -10.55
C GLU A 8 -65.22 -29.46 -11.33
N CYS A 9 -64.57 -30.08 -12.31
CA CYS A 9 -65.24 -31.07 -13.16
C CYS A 9 -64.74 -32.52 -12.98
N GLY A 10 -63.71 -32.75 -12.12
CA GLY A 10 -63.18 -34.06 -11.78
C GLY A 10 -62.37 -34.75 -12.88
N LYS A 11 -62.21 -34.14 -14.03
CA LYS A 11 -61.40 -34.74 -15.13
C LYS A 11 -59.92 -34.66 -14.88
N GLU A 12 -59.18 -35.63 -15.38
CA GLU A 12 -57.71 -35.68 -15.29
C GLU A 12 -57.08 -34.67 -16.25
N ILE A 13 -56.24 -33.82 -15.73
CA ILE A 13 -55.55 -32.76 -16.44
C ILE A 13 -54.06 -32.73 -16.05
N SER A 14 -53.21 -32.15 -16.85
CA SER A 14 -51.81 -32.02 -16.54
C SER A 14 -51.59 -31.10 -15.31
N ASP A 15 -50.73 -31.50 -14.43
CA ASP A 15 -50.27 -30.72 -13.26
C ASP A 15 -49.66 -29.36 -13.64
N LYS A 16 -49.28 -29.20 -14.92
CA LYS A 16 -48.73 -27.95 -15.47
C LYS A 16 -49.73 -27.10 -16.25
N ALA A 17 -50.98 -27.53 -16.32
CA ALA A 17 -52.03 -26.76 -17.03
C ALA A 17 -52.37 -25.50 -16.23
N LYS A 18 -52.47 -24.35 -16.89
CA LYS A 18 -52.89 -23.09 -16.28
C LYS A 18 -54.38 -23.02 -16.04
N ALA A 19 -55.15 -23.71 -16.86
CA ALA A 19 -56.59 -23.84 -16.73
C ALA A 19 -57.01 -25.22 -17.21
N CYS A 20 -58.16 -25.70 -16.71
CA CYS A 20 -58.77 -26.94 -17.16
C CYS A 20 -59.30 -26.77 -18.60
N PRO A 21 -58.87 -27.59 -19.58
CA PRO A 21 -59.32 -27.48 -20.97
C PRO A 21 -60.78 -27.83 -21.16
N GLU A 22 -61.38 -28.50 -20.19
CA GLU A 22 -62.75 -28.99 -20.28
C GLU A 22 -63.79 -28.04 -19.66
N CYS A 23 -63.48 -27.35 -18.56
CA CYS A 23 -64.41 -26.48 -17.88
C CYS A 23 -63.89 -25.04 -17.68
N GLY A 24 -62.67 -24.72 -18.12
CA GLY A 24 -62.08 -23.38 -17.99
C GLY A 24 -61.64 -22.97 -16.59
N TYR A 25 -61.71 -23.88 -15.58
CA TYR A 25 -61.30 -23.55 -14.21
C TYR A 25 -59.81 -23.23 -14.15
N GLU A 26 -59.44 -22.05 -13.67
CA GLU A 26 -58.06 -21.62 -13.51
C GLU A 26 -57.39 -22.35 -12.33
N LEU A 27 -56.39 -23.14 -12.64
CA LEU A 27 -55.56 -23.83 -11.65
C LEU A 27 -54.55 -22.84 -11.06
N LYS A 28 -54.74 -22.45 -9.82
CA LYS A 28 -53.74 -21.68 -9.09
C LYS A 28 -52.52 -22.56 -8.96
N GLN A 29 -51.52 -22.33 -9.80
CA GLN A 29 -50.18 -22.87 -9.58
C GLN A 29 -49.71 -22.33 -8.25
N ASN A 30 -49.52 -23.20 -7.26
CA ASN A 30 -48.72 -22.90 -6.11
C ASN A 30 -47.30 -22.70 -6.61
N VAL A 31 -47.00 -21.48 -7.03
CA VAL A 31 -45.61 -21.04 -7.09
C VAL A 31 -45.15 -21.07 -5.65
N GLU A 32 -44.38 -22.08 -5.31
CA GLU A 32 -43.56 -22.02 -4.10
C GLU A 32 -42.73 -20.75 -4.23
N ALA A 33 -43.26 -19.65 -3.71
CA ALA A 33 -42.49 -18.45 -3.46
C ALA A 33 -41.34 -18.86 -2.58
N THR A 34 -40.16 -18.89 -3.18
CA THR A 34 -38.91 -19.21 -2.57
C THR A 34 -38.85 -18.64 -1.16
N LYS A 35 -38.51 -19.46 -0.19
CA LYS A 35 -38.25 -19.17 1.24
C LYS A 35 -37.24 -18.05 1.52
N GLN A 36 -36.96 -17.19 0.55
CA GLN A 36 -35.98 -16.09 0.67
C GLN A 36 -36.52 -14.88 1.43
N GLU A 37 -37.84 -14.59 1.35
CA GLU A 37 -38.37 -13.43 2.09
C GLU A 37 -38.48 -13.67 3.61
N SER A 38 -38.59 -14.91 4.04
CA SER A 38 -38.74 -15.21 5.48
C SER A 38 -37.39 -15.13 6.26
N PHE A 39 -36.27 -15.31 5.58
CA PHE A 39 -34.95 -15.25 6.21
C PHE A 39 -34.61 -13.82 6.63
N PHE A 40 -34.89 -12.82 5.78
CA PHE A 40 -34.65 -11.41 6.06
C PHE A 40 -35.57 -10.83 7.15
N LYS A 41 -36.80 -11.34 7.30
CA LYS A 41 -37.71 -10.88 8.36
C LYS A 41 -37.39 -11.42 9.75
N LYS A 42 -36.83 -12.65 9.87
CA LYS A 42 -36.51 -13.27 11.15
C LYS A 42 -35.16 -12.86 11.76
N ASN A 43 -34.21 -12.39 10.92
CA ASN A 43 -32.85 -12.10 11.36
C ASN A 43 -32.41 -10.67 11.06
N LYS A 44 -33.25 -9.67 11.39
CA LYS A 44 -32.89 -8.24 11.24
C LYS A 44 -31.57 -7.91 11.91
N ILE A 45 -31.27 -8.53 13.05
CA ILE A 45 -30.01 -8.34 13.78
C ILE A 45 -28.83 -8.93 13.00
N ALA A 46 -28.98 -10.13 12.40
CA ALA A 46 -27.92 -10.75 11.61
C ALA A 46 -27.61 -9.95 10.34
N VAL A 47 -28.62 -9.43 9.65
CA VAL A 47 -28.43 -8.57 8.46
C VAL A 47 -27.73 -7.25 8.86
N LEU A 48 -28.10 -6.68 10.01
CA LEU A 48 -27.49 -5.46 10.52
C LEU A 48 -26.03 -5.69 10.92
N VAL A 49 -25.71 -6.83 11.56
CA VAL A 49 -24.36 -7.22 11.93
C VAL A 49 -23.49 -7.46 10.68
N ILE A 50 -24.01 -8.17 9.67
CA ILE A 50 -23.30 -8.37 8.39
C ILE A 50 -23.04 -7.03 7.70
N GLY A 51 -24.03 -6.12 7.68
CA GLY A 51 -23.87 -4.77 7.14
C GLY A 51 -22.77 -3.98 7.85
N ILE A 52 -22.74 -4.04 9.20
CA ILE A 52 -21.69 -3.37 10.00
C ILE A 52 -20.31 -3.97 9.70
N VAL A 53 -20.21 -5.31 9.62
CA VAL A 53 -18.93 -5.98 9.31
C VAL A 53 -18.42 -5.59 7.92
N ILE A 54 -19.30 -5.50 6.93
CA ILE A 54 -18.94 -5.06 5.58
C ILE A 54 -18.48 -3.59 5.60
N ILE A 55 -19.17 -2.71 6.32
CA ILE A 55 -18.78 -1.31 6.46
C ILE A 55 -17.43 -1.20 7.16
N ILE A 56 -17.21 -1.96 8.24
CA ILE A 56 -15.91 -1.98 8.94
C ILE A 56 -14.81 -2.50 8.01
N ALA A 57 -15.07 -3.52 7.21
CA ALA A 57 -14.10 -4.04 6.24
C ALA A 57 -13.77 -3.03 5.12
N ILE A 58 -14.79 -2.28 4.65
CA ILE A 58 -14.58 -1.21 3.66
C ILE A 58 -13.78 -0.06 4.28
N VAL A 59 -14.17 0.40 5.48
CA VAL A 59 -13.46 1.48 6.19
C VAL A 59 -12.03 1.05 6.53
N ALA A 60 -11.81 -0.18 7.01
CA ALA A 60 -10.48 -0.71 7.25
C ALA A 60 -9.67 -0.80 5.95
N GLY A 61 -10.28 -1.25 4.84
CA GLY A 61 -9.63 -1.29 3.52
C GLY A 61 -9.26 0.10 3.00
N VAL A 62 -10.10 1.11 3.23
CA VAL A 62 -9.80 2.52 2.91
C VAL A 62 -8.73 3.08 3.84
N CYS A 63 -8.81 2.79 5.16
CA CYS A 63 -7.80 3.23 6.13
C CYS A 63 -6.42 2.59 5.87
N ILE A 64 -6.37 1.32 5.40
CA ILE A 64 -5.09 0.68 5.05
C ILE A 64 -4.48 1.34 3.80
N LYS A 65 -5.31 1.83 2.86
CA LYS A 65 -4.82 2.60 1.70
C LYS A 65 -4.39 4.02 2.05
N SER A 66 -4.83 4.54 3.18
CA SER A 66 -4.58 5.92 3.63
C SER A 66 -3.64 6.02 4.84
N ILE A 67 -2.90 4.96 5.20
CA ILE A 67 -1.73 5.13 6.07
C ILE A 67 -0.71 5.91 5.22
N PRO A 68 -0.43 7.18 5.52
CA PRO A 68 0.55 7.92 4.75
C PRO A 68 1.87 7.18 4.85
N GLN A 69 2.38 6.76 3.70
CA GLN A 69 3.72 6.19 3.62
C GLN A 69 4.67 7.28 4.10
N LYS A 70 5.57 6.89 5.00
CA LYS A 70 6.49 7.86 5.60
C LYS A 70 7.82 7.78 4.87
N SER A 71 8.37 8.94 4.52
CA SER A 71 9.73 9.03 3.99
C SER A 71 10.72 8.39 4.97
N PRO A 72 11.79 7.73 4.51
CA PRO A 72 12.85 7.23 5.39
C PRO A 72 13.51 8.36 6.19
N PHE A 73 13.36 9.62 5.75
CA PHE A 73 13.92 10.81 6.38
C PHE A 73 12.95 11.56 7.30
N GLU A 74 11.70 11.12 7.43
CA GLU A 74 10.66 11.86 8.16
C GLU A 74 11.03 12.25 9.60
N LYS A 75 11.83 11.41 10.26
CA LYS A 75 12.22 11.62 11.66
C LYS A 75 13.51 12.42 11.83
N ILE A 76 14.16 12.79 10.76
CA ILE A 76 15.42 13.53 10.80
C ILE A 76 15.28 14.85 10.06
N ASP A 77 16.09 15.80 10.48
CA ASP A 77 16.23 17.12 9.88
C ASP A 77 17.72 17.47 9.79
N VAL A 78 18.11 18.16 8.73
CA VAL A 78 19.52 18.54 8.49
C VAL A 78 20.12 19.41 9.60
N THR A 79 19.29 20.05 10.43
CA THR A 79 19.73 20.84 11.60
C THR A 79 20.02 19.99 12.85
N MET A 80 19.64 18.70 12.83
CA MET A 80 19.77 17.82 14.00
C MET A 80 21.22 17.44 14.28
N THR A 81 21.62 17.56 15.54
CA THR A 81 22.85 16.98 16.04
C THR A 81 22.74 15.46 16.07
N ARG A 82 23.88 14.76 16.19
CA ARG A 82 23.89 13.30 16.30
C ARG A 82 23.05 12.76 17.47
N GLU A 83 23.09 13.45 18.61
CA GLU A 83 22.29 13.08 19.78
C GLU A 83 20.79 13.20 19.49
N GLN A 84 20.38 14.28 18.86
CA GLN A 84 18.97 14.51 18.46
C GLN A 84 18.52 13.46 17.43
N GLY A 85 19.35 13.14 16.42
CA GLY A 85 19.05 12.11 15.44
C GLY A 85 18.87 10.73 16.09
N ARG A 86 19.77 10.36 17.02
CA ARG A 86 19.65 9.11 17.79
C ARG A 86 18.42 9.07 18.69
N LYS A 87 18.03 10.20 19.25
CA LYS A 87 16.79 10.29 20.02
C LYS A 87 15.55 10.08 19.15
N ALA A 88 15.58 10.57 17.91
CA ALA A 88 14.47 10.44 16.95
C ALA A 88 14.38 9.05 16.31
N LEU A 89 15.52 8.46 15.93
CA LEU A 89 15.59 7.18 15.22
C LEU A 89 15.78 5.97 16.16
N GLY A 90 16.27 6.20 17.36
CA GLY A 90 16.65 5.13 18.29
C GLY A 90 18.14 4.77 18.22
N LYS A 91 18.50 3.63 18.82
CA LYS A 91 19.87 3.12 18.80
C LYS A 91 20.21 2.62 17.39
N PRO A 92 21.32 3.08 16.78
CA PRO A 92 21.76 2.55 15.49
C PRO A 92 22.24 1.09 15.61
N ASP A 93 22.07 0.32 14.54
CA ASP A 93 22.59 -1.05 14.44
C ASP A 93 24.11 -1.07 14.38
N SER A 94 24.71 -0.10 13.70
CA SER A 94 26.15 0.10 13.68
C SER A 94 26.52 1.58 13.68
N SER A 95 27.78 1.87 14.07
CA SER A 95 28.31 3.22 14.08
C SER A 95 29.78 3.24 13.71
N LYS A 96 30.15 4.11 12.79
CA LYS A 96 31.54 4.36 12.42
C LYS A 96 31.97 5.71 13.00
N LYS A 97 33.17 5.76 13.56
CA LYS A 97 33.80 7.00 14.03
C LYS A 97 34.58 7.64 12.88
N PRO A 98 34.81 8.96 12.92
CA PRO A 98 35.67 9.62 11.96
C PRO A 98 37.07 8.98 11.91
N THR A 99 37.59 8.85 10.69
CA THR A 99 38.94 8.38 10.38
C THR A 99 39.74 9.51 9.68
N ALA A 100 40.95 9.22 9.20
CA ALA A 100 41.70 10.16 8.37
C ALA A 100 40.99 10.48 7.04
N ASP A 101 40.33 9.46 6.45
CA ASP A 101 39.66 9.54 5.15
C ASP A 101 38.22 10.00 5.27
N ILE A 102 37.52 9.58 6.31
CA ILE A 102 36.12 9.89 6.56
C ILE A 102 36.00 10.81 7.77
N GLN A 103 35.72 12.08 7.56
CA GLN A 103 35.64 13.09 8.61
C GLN A 103 34.32 13.15 9.37
N ASN A 104 33.40 12.17 9.13
CA ASN A 104 32.08 12.13 9.69
C ASN A 104 31.86 10.94 10.63
N TYR A 105 30.96 11.08 11.61
CA TYR A 105 30.33 9.95 12.26
C TYR A 105 29.25 9.39 11.33
N ILE A 106 29.14 8.08 11.21
CA ILE A 106 28.11 7.42 10.42
C ILE A 106 27.34 6.49 11.36
N ASP A 107 26.04 6.72 11.48
CA ASP A 107 25.11 5.84 12.19
C ASP A 107 24.26 5.12 11.16
N THR A 108 24.24 3.77 11.20
CA THR A 108 23.50 2.95 10.24
C THR A 108 22.33 2.26 10.95
N TYR A 109 21.18 2.33 10.32
CA TYR A 109 19.92 1.71 10.73
C TYR A 109 19.47 0.74 9.63
N ASN A 110 19.39 -0.55 9.95
CA ASN A 110 19.02 -1.58 9.00
C ASN A 110 17.49 -1.77 8.93
N ASN A 111 17.01 -2.34 7.83
CA ASN A 111 15.60 -2.69 7.64
C ASN A 111 14.64 -1.50 7.78
N VAL A 112 15.06 -0.32 7.37
CA VAL A 112 14.19 0.86 7.29
C VAL A 112 13.23 0.72 6.11
N LYS A 113 11.94 0.52 6.42
CA LYS A 113 10.92 0.29 5.41
C LYS A 113 10.47 1.59 4.74
N PHE A 114 10.47 1.58 3.41
CA PHE A 114 9.89 2.64 2.59
C PHE A 114 9.21 2.04 1.36
N LEU A 115 7.95 2.38 1.12
CA LEU A 115 7.13 1.93 -0.02
C LEU A 115 7.13 0.40 -0.25
N GLY A 116 7.24 -0.37 0.85
CA GLY A 116 7.31 -1.83 0.80
C GLY A 116 8.69 -2.42 0.56
N MET A 117 9.71 -1.59 0.40
CA MET A 117 11.12 -1.96 0.29
C MET A 117 11.80 -1.90 1.67
N ASN A 118 12.73 -2.81 1.94
CA ASN A 118 13.55 -2.81 3.15
C ASN A 118 14.96 -2.34 2.79
N GLY A 119 15.25 -1.09 3.06
CA GLY A 119 16.57 -0.51 2.84
C GLY A 119 17.34 -0.27 4.14
N ASN A 120 18.54 0.25 3.99
CA ASN A 120 19.40 0.69 5.08
C ASN A 120 19.48 2.21 5.07
N LEU A 121 19.36 2.84 6.24
CA LEU A 121 19.50 4.27 6.39
C LEU A 121 20.84 4.57 7.05
N GLU A 122 21.73 5.26 6.35
CA GLU A 122 22.95 5.83 6.89
C GLU A 122 22.75 7.32 7.16
N VAL A 123 23.07 7.76 8.37
CA VAL A 123 23.01 9.15 8.78
C VAL A 123 24.41 9.64 9.10
N TRP A 124 24.85 10.63 8.36
CA TRP A 124 26.21 11.16 8.39
C TRP A 124 26.23 12.48 9.16
N TYR A 125 27.00 12.54 10.25
CA TYR A 125 27.13 13.70 11.12
C TYR A 125 28.55 14.25 11.06
N TYR A 126 28.67 15.57 11.01
CA TYR A 126 29.98 16.21 11.07
C TYR A 126 30.75 15.81 12.34
N LYS A 127 32.07 15.69 12.23
CA LYS A 127 32.98 15.41 13.38
C LYS A 127 32.80 16.41 14.52
N ASN A 128 32.46 17.65 14.20
CA ASN A 128 32.11 18.64 15.19
C ASN A 128 30.68 18.39 15.63
N GLU A 129 30.48 17.81 16.80
CA GLU A 129 29.16 17.44 17.37
C GLU A 129 28.18 18.63 17.54
N LYS A 130 28.69 19.87 17.48
CA LYS A 130 27.87 21.08 17.46
C LYS A 130 27.31 21.42 16.09
N LYS A 131 27.84 20.80 15.03
CA LYS A 131 27.29 20.92 13.68
C LYS A 131 26.20 19.88 13.47
N ALA A 132 25.22 20.27 12.68
CA ALA A 132 24.10 19.45 12.28
C ALA A 132 24.53 18.23 11.43
N LEU A 133 23.56 17.47 11.02
CA LEU A 133 23.64 16.38 10.07
C LEU A 133 24.34 16.86 8.78
N SER A 134 25.22 16.05 8.23
CA SER A 134 25.86 16.35 6.93
C SER A 134 24.92 15.97 5.80
N HIS A 135 24.50 14.70 5.78
CA HIS A 135 23.54 14.14 4.85
C HIS A 135 23.01 12.81 5.40
N ALA A 136 21.96 12.29 4.82
CA ALA A 136 21.49 10.93 5.06
C ALA A 136 21.26 10.22 3.72
N ILE A 137 21.44 8.90 3.71
CA ILE A 137 21.27 8.05 2.55
C ILE A 137 20.39 6.88 2.94
N TRP A 138 19.30 6.71 2.24
CA TRP A 138 18.55 5.45 2.29
C TRP A 138 18.88 4.65 1.04
N GLU A 139 19.40 3.44 1.23
CA GLU A 139 19.82 2.54 0.16
C GLU A 139 19.02 1.26 0.20
N TYR A 140 18.52 0.85 -0.95
CA TYR A 140 17.84 -0.42 -1.16
C TYR A 140 18.58 -1.22 -2.23
N ASP A 141 19.15 -2.34 -1.81
CA ASP A 141 19.81 -3.27 -2.72
C ASP A 141 18.77 -3.96 -3.59
N LEU A 142 18.98 -3.92 -4.88
CA LEU A 142 18.10 -4.56 -5.85
C LEU A 142 18.37 -6.07 -5.88
N ASP A 143 17.31 -6.84 -5.87
CA ASP A 143 17.38 -8.29 -6.03
C ASP A 143 17.59 -8.60 -7.52
N LEU A 144 18.78 -9.08 -7.87
CA LEU A 144 19.19 -9.37 -9.26
C LEU A 144 18.32 -10.45 -9.94
N ASP A 145 17.54 -11.21 -9.16
CA ASP A 145 16.58 -12.20 -9.69
C ASP A 145 15.27 -11.56 -10.19
N LYS A 146 15.06 -10.27 -9.93
CA LYS A 146 13.88 -9.53 -10.39
C LYS A 146 14.05 -8.98 -11.80
N SER A 147 12.93 -8.87 -12.49
CA SER A 147 12.91 -8.29 -13.84
C SER A 147 13.13 -6.76 -13.79
N PHE A 148 13.63 -6.20 -14.88
CA PHE A 148 13.74 -4.75 -15.07
C PHE A 148 12.40 -4.03 -14.82
N ASN A 149 11.28 -4.62 -15.24
CA ASN A 149 9.95 -4.04 -15.01
C ASN A 149 9.59 -3.95 -13.52
N ASP A 150 10.10 -4.83 -12.67
CA ASP A 150 9.85 -4.76 -11.23
C ASP A 150 10.64 -3.62 -10.57
N TYR A 151 11.84 -3.34 -11.07
CA TYR A 151 12.63 -2.17 -10.65
C TYR A 151 11.95 -0.87 -11.05
N GLN A 152 11.53 -0.79 -12.31
CA GLN A 152 10.86 0.41 -12.80
C GLN A 152 9.63 0.74 -11.94
N LYS A 153 8.82 -0.25 -11.59
CA LYS A 153 7.68 -0.05 -10.67
C LYS A 153 8.08 0.46 -9.29
N GLN A 154 9.25 0.08 -8.78
CA GLN A 154 9.73 0.57 -7.48
C GLN A 154 10.22 2.02 -7.60
N ILE A 155 10.94 2.33 -8.66
CA ILE A 155 11.39 3.68 -8.99
C ILE A 155 10.19 4.61 -9.17
N ASP A 156 9.20 4.20 -9.98
CA ASP A 156 7.98 4.96 -10.23
C ASP A 156 7.22 5.29 -8.93
N LYS A 157 7.13 4.33 -7.99
CA LYS A 157 6.52 4.59 -6.67
C LYS A 157 7.25 5.65 -5.86
N ILE A 158 8.57 5.69 -5.93
CA ILE A 158 9.38 6.71 -5.25
C ILE A 158 9.15 8.07 -5.89
N ILE A 159 9.17 8.12 -7.22
CA ILE A 159 8.92 9.35 -7.98
C ILE A 159 7.53 9.88 -7.68
N ASP A 160 6.50 9.04 -7.75
CA ASP A 160 5.11 9.40 -7.43
C ASP A 160 4.99 9.95 -6.01
N PHE A 161 5.60 9.27 -5.03
CA PHE A 161 5.56 9.64 -3.62
C PHE A 161 6.13 11.05 -3.38
N TYR A 162 7.34 11.33 -3.87
CA TYR A 162 7.96 12.63 -3.66
C TYR A 162 7.35 13.72 -4.54
N THR A 163 6.84 13.37 -5.72
CA THR A 163 6.11 14.30 -6.58
C THR A 163 4.79 14.74 -5.97
N GLU A 164 4.08 13.83 -5.29
CA GLU A 164 2.87 14.17 -4.55
C GLU A 164 3.17 15.10 -3.36
N LEU A 165 4.31 14.91 -2.69
CA LEU A 165 4.69 15.72 -1.53
C LEU A 165 5.26 17.09 -1.90
N TYR A 166 6.14 17.16 -2.90
CA TYR A 166 6.99 18.32 -3.16
C TYR A 166 6.88 18.88 -4.58
N GLY A 167 6.01 18.31 -5.42
CA GLY A 167 5.80 18.72 -6.80
C GLY A 167 6.75 18.04 -7.79
N THR A 168 6.69 18.48 -9.03
CA THR A 168 7.48 17.88 -10.13
C THR A 168 8.97 17.99 -9.85
N PRO A 169 9.73 16.89 -9.95
CA PRO A 169 11.17 16.94 -9.73
C PRO A 169 11.87 17.74 -10.81
N THR A 170 12.99 18.33 -10.47
CA THR A 170 13.97 18.77 -11.46
C THR A 170 14.81 17.55 -11.87
N SER A 171 15.14 17.43 -13.14
CA SER A 171 15.96 16.33 -13.64
C SER A 171 17.09 16.91 -14.48
N GLU A 172 18.30 16.74 -13.99
CA GLU A 172 19.51 16.90 -14.80
C GLU A 172 20.24 15.56 -14.78
N TYR A 173 20.53 14.98 -15.96
CA TYR A 173 21.36 13.77 -16.11
C TYR A 173 20.81 12.47 -15.45
N SER A 174 19.53 12.17 -15.58
CA SER A 174 18.86 10.95 -15.05
C SER A 174 18.57 10.89 -13.55
N ASP A 175 19.01 11.84 -12.76
CA ASP A 175 18.66 11.93 -11.35
C ASP A 175 17.37 12.74 -11.17
N TYR A 176 16.57 12.36 -10.17
CA TYR A 176 15.36 13.08 -9.82
C TYR A 176 15.63 13.85 -8.53
N GLU A 177 15.38 15.15 -8.53
CA GLU A 177 15.61 16.03 -7.39
C GLU A 177 14.34 16.74 -6.97
N TRP A 178 14.06 16.72 -5.68
CA TRP A 178 12.99 17.47 -5.03
C TRP A 178 13.58 18.34 -3.93
N LYS A 179 12.85 19.38 -3.57
CA LYS A 179 13.16 20.18 -2.37
C LYS A 179 12.01 20.10 -1.41
N ASP A 180 12.31 19.76 -0.16
CA ASP A 180 11.32 19.78 0.91
C ASP A 180 10.91 21.22 1.26
N TYR A 181 9.97 21.36 2.18
CA TYR A 181 9.46 22.68 2.61
C TYR A 181 10.52 23.57 3.29
N ASN A 182 11.64 22.99 3.73
CA ASN A 182 12.77 23.70 4.34
C ASN A 182 13.88 24.00 3.32
N GLY A 183 13.71 23.57 2.08
CA GLY A 183 14.70 23.70 1.01
C GLY A 183 15.77 22.61 1.03
N THR A 184 15.61 21.58 1.86
CA THR A 184 16.49 20.42 1.87
C THR A 184 16.28 19.61 0.60
N GLU A 185 17.34 19.19 -0.03
CA GLU A 185 17.31 18.43 -1.27
C GLU A 185 17.11 16.95 -1.00
N ILE A 186 16.24 16.33 -1.78
CA ILE A 186 16.04 14.89 -1.82
C ILE A 186 16.31 14.47 -3.26
N SER A 187 17.33 13.65 -3.46
CA SER A 187 17.66 13.14 -4.78
C SER A 187 17.59 11.63 -4.86
N LEU A 188 17.08 11.13 -5.98
CA LEU A 188 17.01 9.72 -6.32
C LEU A 188 18.14 9.38 -7.28
N ASP A 189 19.11 8.61 -6.81
CA ASP A 189 20.25 8.12 -7.58
C ASP A 189 20.10 6.62 -7.83
N LEU A 190 20.26 6.20 -9.08
CA LEU A 190 20.22 4.83 -9.54
C LEU A 190 21.64 4.36 -9.83
N LYS A 191 22.32 3.83 -8.83
CA LYS A 191 23.72 3.47 -8.92
C LYS A 191 23.92 2.13 -9.60
N GLN A 192 24.77 2.14 -10.63
CA GLN A 192 25.27 0.95 -11.32
C GLN A 192 26.67 0.62 -10.83
N TYR A 193 26.87 -0.57 -10.27
CA TYR A 193 28.20 -1.02 -9.85
C TYR A 193 28.87 -1.98 -10.84
N ASN A 194 28.10 -2.89 -11.44
CA ASN A 194 28.66 -4.04 -12.18
C ASN A 194 27.98 -4.38 -13.50
N SER A 195 26.96 -3.69 -13.95
CA SER A 195 26.30 -4.00 -15.21
C SER A 195 25.90 -2.75 -15.98
N ASP A 196 26.03 -2.83 -17.31
CA ASP A 196 25.68 -1.71 -18.20
C ASP A 196 24.16 -1.53 -18.39
N THR A 197 23.31 -2.32 -17.72
CA THR A 197 21.88 -2.38 -18.03
C THR A 197 20.92 -2.29 -16.87
N ILE A 198 21.30 -2.68 -15.64
CA ILE A 198 20.43 -2.65 -14.47
C ILE A 198 21.17 -2.03 -13.27
N PRO A 199 20.58 -1.06 -12.56
CA PRO A 199 21.18 -0.52 -11.33
C PRO A 199 21.28 -1.62 -10.27
N ASP A 200 22.36 -1.61 -9.49
CA ASP A 200 22.57 -2.56 -8.39
C ASP A 200 21.81 -2.13 -7.12
N CYS A 201 21.54 -0.84 -6.97
CA CYS A 201 20.77 -0.32 -5.85
C CYS A 201 20.03 0.97 -6.22
N ILE A 202 19.00 1.26 -5.43
CA ILE A 202 18.30 2.54 -5.41
C ILE A 202 18.79 3.33 -4.22
N ARG A 203 19.23 4.57 -4.42
CA ARG A 203 19.64 5.49 -3.37
C ARG A 203 18.78 6.72 -3.32
N LEU A 204 18.32 7.04 -2.13
CA LEU A 204 17.75 8.34 -1.82
C LEU A 204 18.73 9.11 -0.94
N TRP A 205 19.08 10.30 -1.38
CA TRP A 205 19.90 11.25 -0.65
C TRP A 205 19.03 12.31 0.00
N TYR A 206 19.45 12.76 1.17
CA TYR A 206 18.86 13.85 1.91
C TYR A 206 19.99 14.77 2.39
N ASN A 207 20.13 15.93 1.75
CA ASN A 207 21.25 16.85 1.93
C ASN A 207 20.82 18.32 1.83
N LEU A 208 21.71 19.23 2.28
CA LEU A 208 21.51 20.68 2.17
C LEU A 208 21.84 21.17 0.76
#